data_01b54a88d4d882e06b5fcda2155f785d
#
_entry.id   01b54a88d4d882e06b5fcda2155f785d
#
_cell.length_a   1.000
_cell.length_b   1.000
_cell.length_c   1.000
_cell.angle_alpha   90.00
_cell.angle_beta   90.00
_cell.angle_gamma   90.00
#
_symmetry.space_group_name_H-M   'P 1'
#
loop_
_entity.id
_entity.type
_entity.pdbx_description
1 polymer ?
#
loop_
_entity_poly.entity_id
_entity_poly.type
_entity_poly.pdbx_seq_one_letter_code
_entity_poly.pdbx_strand_id
1 'polypeptide(L)'
;TELTGYDASTGVGGPLQGDFSARTLGNQIRNIVGGRAIGYSGVRSSLAELGITTGADGSLALNSTKLDAALDDGSNDVTATFARFASAPDNSGLAVTSITDEVDPGTYTVAVSSLASSGSKTSGLGAAPTISSSANTFSITVDGSTSGTIEIAAGAKGSLSALASELQTQINSDATLRDRGKSVTVSIVSGAIEIRSASVGSTSAIRLQDVEAGTLAALGFDTVQSNDGSDLSATINGVAGTASGNVLSGATGTDAEGLSFEV
;
A
#
# COMPACT_ATOMS: atom_id res chain seq x y z
N THR A 1 -45.45 -0.48 8.64
CA THR A 1 -46.42 -0.25 9.75
C THR A 1 -47.84 -0.36 9.31
N GLU A 2 -48.22 0.09 8.11
CA GLU A 2 -49.58 -0.07 7.58
C GLU A 2 -50.02 -1.55 7.40
N LEU A 3 -49.09 -2.43 7.06
CA LEU A 3 -49.37 -3.86 6.84
C LEU A 3 -49.52 -4.66 8.15
N THR A 4 -48.73 -4.33 9.20
CA THR A 4 -48.65 -5.10 10.46
C THR A 4 -49.18 -4.34 11.68
N GLY A 5 -49.47 -3.05 11.53
CA GLY A 5 -49.94 -2.17 12.58
C GLY A 5 -51.43 -2.32 12.87
N TYR A 6 -51.90 -1.76 14.00
CA TYR A 6 -53.28 -1.58 14.35
C TYR A 6 -53.60 -0.09 14.34
N ASP A 7 -54.60 0.32 13.59
CA ASP A 7 -55.07 1.69 13.57
C ASP A 7 -56.15 1.88 14.64
N ALA A 8 -55.78 2.51 15.74
CA ALA A 8 -56.68 2.74 16.86
C ALA A 8 -57.82 3.73 16.53
N SER A 9 -57.70 4.53 15.46
CA SER A 9 -58.73 5.50 15.06
C SER A 9 -59.85 4.85 14.26
N THR A 10 -59.54 3.82 13.47
CA THR A 10 -60.48 3.09 12.65
C THR A 10 -60.86 1.73 13.27
N GLY A 11 -60.14 1.28 14.27
CA GLY A 11 -60.33 -0.04 14.90
C GLY A 11 -59.92 -1.20 13.99
N VAL A 12 -59.16 -0.96 12.91
CA VAL A 12 -58.81 -1.95 11.90
C VAL A 12 -57.34 -2.33 11.98
N GLY A 13 -57.06 -3.61 11.97
CA GLY A 13 -55.73 -4.15 11.87
C GLY A 13 -55.24 -4.24 10.42
N GLY A 14 -53.95 -4.04 10.19
CA GLY A 14 -53.32 -4.24 8.88
C GLY A 14 -53.44 -5.71 8.40
N PRO A 15 -53.37 -5.99 7.09
CA PRO A 15 -53.55 -7.32 6.52
C PRO A 15 -52.60 -8.40 7.07
N LEU A 16 -51.47 -8.02 7.61
CA LEU A 16 -50.47 -8.91 8.23
C LEU A 16 -50.37 -8.70 9.75
N GLN A 17 -51.44 -8.14 10.37
CA GLN A 17 -51.46 -8.00 11.82
C GLN A 17 -51.46 -9.40 12.48
N GLY A 18 -50.47 -9.64 13.33
CA GLY A 18 -50.31 -10.94 14.00
C GLY A 18 -49.56 -12.00 13.17
N ASP A 19 -49.22 -11.72 11.91
CA ASP A 19 -48.41 -12.64 11.11
C ASP A 19 -46.98 -12.79 11.70
N PHE A 20 -46.63 -14.05 11.97
CA PHE A 20 -45.36 -14.38 12.61
C PHE A 20 -44.17 -14.06 11.69
N SER A 21 -44.28 -14.35 10.40
CA SER A 21 -43.18 -14.13 9.42
C SER A 21 -42.90 -12.65 9.24
N ALA A 22 -43.94 -11.82 9.12
CA ALA A 22 -43.83 -10.36 9.01
C ALA A 22 -43.19 -9.74 10.26
N ARG A 23 -43.58 -10.23 11.46
CA ARG A 23 -42.98 -9.80 12.73
C ARG A 23 -41.52 -10.21 12.87
N THR A 24 -41.18 -11.45 12.47
CA THR A 24 -39.81 -11.97 12.49
C THR A 24 -38.91 -11.17 11.55
N LEU A 25 -39.36 -10.93 10.31
CA LEU A 25 -38.61 -10.10 9.35
C LEU A 25 -38.41 -8.68 9.87
N GLY A 26 -39.45 -8.05 10.43
CA GLY A 26 -39.32 -6.73 11.03
C GLY A 26 -38.32 -6.69 12.18
N ASN A 27 -38.26 -7.71 13.02
CA ASN A 27 -37.29 -7.82 14.10
C ASN A 27 -35.86 -8.05 13.56
N GLN A 28 -35.70 -8.89 12.53
CA GLN A 28 -34.39 -9.10 11.88
C GLN A 28 -33.86 -7.82 11.29
N ILE A 29 -34.69 -7.05 10.56
CA ILE A 29 -34.28 -5.75 10.00
C ILE A 29 -33.88 -4.77 11.12
N ARG A 30 -34.66 -4.69 12.21
CA ARG A 30 -34.29 -3.82 13.35
C ARG A 30 -32.98 -4.25 13.99
N ASN A 31 -32.74 -5.55 14.13
CA ASN A 31 -31.50 -6.06 14.70
C ASN A 31 -30.28 -5.75 13.81
N ILE A 32 -30.43 -5.85 12.48
CA ILE A 32 -29.39 -5.50 11.52
C ILE A 32 -29.10 -3.99 11.57
N VAL A 33 -30.16 -3.16 11.49
CA VAL A 33 -30.02 -1.70 11.50
C VAL A 33 -29.55 -1.16 12.86
N GLY A 34 -29.96 -1.78 13.96
CA GLY A 34 -29.56 -1.41 15.33
C GLY A 34 -28.27 -2.06 15.81
N GLY A 35 -27.71 -2.99 15.02
CA GLY A 35 -26.48 -3.71 15.37
C GLY A 35 -25.23 -2.86 15.24
N ARG A 36 -24.13 -3.39 15.77
CA ARG A 36 -22.79 -2.81 15.55
C ARG A 36 -22.24 -3.26 14.19
N ALA A 37 -21.41 -2.42 13.58
CA ALA A 37 -20.65 -2.77 12.39
C ALA A 37 -19.73 -3.98 12.69
N ILE A 38 -19.81 -4.99 11.82
CA ILE A 38 -19.05 -6.23 12.00
C ILE A 38 -17.55 -5.94 11.75
N GLY A 39 -16.70 -6.38 12.68
CA GLY A 39 -15.24 -6.20 12.54
C GLY A 39 -14.72 -4.83 12.93
N TYR A 40 -15.57 -3.89 13.38
CA TYR A 40 -15.17 -2.58 13.86
C TYR A 40 -15.51 -2.36 15.32
N SER A 41 -14.52 -1.96 16.13
CA SER A 41 -14.64 -1.71 17.58
C SER A 41 -14.40 -0.25 17.97
N GLY A 42 -14.49 0.68 17.03
CA GLY A 42 -14.37 2.11 17.29
C GLY A 42 -15.46 2.68 18.22
N VAL A 43 -15.32 3.94 18.58
CA VAL A 43 -16.23 4.61 19.53
C VAL A 43 -17.65 4.69 18.99
N ARG A 44 -17.80 4.86 17.67
CA ARG A 44 -19.08 4.92 16.96
C ARG A 44 -19.18 3.77 15.98
N SER A 45 -19.57 2.61 16.49
CA SER A 45 -19.63 1.36 15.71
C SER A 45 -21.05 0.93 15.32
N SER A 46 -22.05 1.79 15.57
CA SER A 46 -23.45 1.54 15.21
C SER A 46 -24.11 2.80 14.62
N LEU A 47 -25.17 2.59 13.83
CA LEU A 47 -25.95 3.70 13.27
C LEU A 47 -26.50 4.63 14.36
N ALA A 48 -26.87 4.10 15.53
CA ALA A 48 -27.39 4.88 16.65
C ALA A 48 -26.33 5.81 17.24
N GLU A 49 -25.07 5.38 17.27
CA GLU A 49 -23.94 6.20 17.72
C GLU A 49 -23.60 7.30 16.72
N LEU A 50 -23.88 7.09 15.43
CA LEU A 50 -23.80 8.10 14.37
C LEU A 50 -25.05 9.02 14.30
N GLY A 51 -26.03 8.82 15.17
CA GLY A 51 -27.24 9.65 15.21
C GLY A 51 -28.40 9.13 14.38
N ILE A 52 -28.29 7.93 13.78
CA ILE A 52 -29.39 7.29 13.03
C ILE A 52 -30.09 6.28 13.94
N THR A 53 -31.33 6.59 14.33
CA THR A 53 -32.12 5.78 15.28
C THR A 53 -33.38 5.24 14.63
N THR A 54 -33.86 4.09 15.10
CA THR A 54 -35.09 3.49 14.62
C THR A 54 -36.24 3.80 15.58
N GLY A 55 -37.29 4.41 15.08
CA GLY A 55 -38.53 4.66 15.82
C GLY A 55 -39.29 3.37 16.12
N ALA A 56 -40.27 3.45 17.06
CA ALA A 56 -41.13 2.31 17.41
C ALA A 56 -41.98 1.82 16.21
N ASP A 57 -42.26 2.71 15.27
CA ASP A 57 -42.97 2.44 14.01
C ASP A 57 -42.07 1.88 12.90
N GLY A 58 -40.78 1.73 13.15
CA GLY A 58 -39.79 1.27 12.19
C GLY A 58 -39.23 2.38 11.27
N SER A 59 -39.63 3.65 11.45
CA SER A 59 -39.05 4.79 10.75
C SER A 59 -37.60 5.03 11.20
N LEU A 60 -36.78 5.59 10.31
CA LEU A 60 -35.42 6.06 10.64
C LEU A 60 -35.47 7.57 10.94
N ALA A 61 -34.88 7.98 12.05
CA ALA A 61 -34.70 9.38 12.42
C ALA A 61 -33.20 9.71 12.42
N LEU A 62 -32.85 10.86 11.83
CA LEU A 62 -31.47 11.37 11.80
C LEU A 62 -31.31 12.53 12.78
N ASN A 63 -30.33 12.42 13.66
CA ASN A 63 -29.81 13.53 14.43
C ASN A 63 -28.58 14.08 13.69
N SER A 64 -28.75 15.15 12.91
CA SER A 64 -27.69 15.76 12.12
C SER A 64 -26.52 16.25 12.97
N THR A 65 -26.79 16.81 14.16
CA THR A 65 -25.72 17.29 15.05
C THR A 65 -24.77 16.15 15.48
N LYS A 66 -25.30 14.95 15.73
CA LYS A 66 -24.44 13.80 16.05
C LYS A 66 -23.66 13.31 14.85
N LEU A 67 -24.29 13.31 13.66
CA LEU A 67 -23.60 12.91 12.42
C LEU A 67 -22.51 13.91 12.06
N ASP A 68 -22.79 15.20 12.12
CA ASP A 68 -21.80 16.25 11.88
C ASP A 68 -20.60 16.11 12.82
N ALA A 69 -20.85 15.91 14.13
CA ALA A 69 -19.79 15.68 15.08
C ALA A 69 -18.97 14.40 14.80
N ALA A 70 -19.57 13.37 14.21
CA ALA A 70 -18.85 12.16 13.82
C ALA A 70 -18.02 12.36 12.54
N LEU A 71 -18.45 13.22 11.63
CA LEU A 71 -17.70 13.58 10.42
C LEU A 71 -16.53 14.52 10.73
N ASP A 72 -16.72 15.43 11.71
CA ASP A 72 -15.73 16.47 12.05
C ASP A 72 -14.59 15.96 12.94
N ASP A 73 -14.76 14.86 13.67
CA ASP A 73 -13.73 14.37 14.62
C ASP A 73 -12.55 13.65 13.93
N GLY A 74 -12.61 13.47 12.61
CA GLY A 74 -11.55 12.85 11.81
C GLY A 74 -11.38 11.34 12.05
N SER A 75 -12.30 10.71 12.79
CA SER A 75 -12.31 9.27 12.97
C SER A 75 -12.82 8.55 11.70
N ASN A 76 -12.45 7.29 11.55
CA ASN A 76 -12.98 6.45 10.47
C ASN A 76 -14.36 5.83 10.81
N ASP A 77 -14.99 6.27 11.90
CA ASP A 77 -16.23 5.67 12.42
C ASP A 77 -17.36 5.66 11.39
N VAL A 78 -17.55 6.76 10.66
CA VAL A 78 -18.60 6.85 9.63
C VAL A 78 -18.31 5.88 8.50
N THR A 79 -17.08 5.90 7.96
CA THR A 79 -16.67 5.00 6.87
C THR A 79 -16.77 3.54 7.30
N ALA A 80 -16.28 3.19 8.48
CA ALA A 80 -16.29 1.83 9.00
C ALA A 80 -17.68 1.28 9.30
N THR A 81 -18.67 2.16 9.57
CA THR A 81 -20.06 1.74 9.79
C THR A 81 -20.80 1.45 8.49
N PHE A 82 -20.47 2.14 7.40
CA PHE A 82 -21.17 2.02 6.10
C PHE A 82 -20.40 1.26 5.03
N ALA A 83 -19.09 1.05 5.22
CA ALA A 83 -18.24 0.34 4.27
C ALA A 83 -17.42 -0.72 5.00
N ARG A 84 -16.84 -1.65 4.25
CA ARG A 84 -15.84 -2.56 4.81
C ARG A 84 -14.66 -1.75 5.31
N PHE A 85 -14.18 -2.08 6.50
CA PHE A 85 -13.09 -1.39 7.15
C PHE A 85 -12.08 -2.41 7.68
N ALA A 86 -10.81 -2.15 7.45
CA ALA A 86 -9.71 -2.86 8.09
C ALA A 86 -8.68 -1.85 8.60
N SER A 87 -8.12 -2.11 9.76
CA SER A 87 -7.04 -1.31 10.34
C SER A 87 -5.91 -2.21 10.81
N ALA A 88 -4.70 -1.73 10.68
CA ALA A 88 -3.55 -2.30 11.35
C ALA A 88 -3.34 -1.60 12.70
N PRO A 89 -2.73 -2.29 13.70
CA PRO A 89 -2.36 -1.64 14.96
C PRO A 89 -1.41 -0.45 14.71
N ASP A 90 -1.53 0.59 15.51
CA ASP A 90 -0.60 1.72 15.49
C ASP A 90 0.84 1.22 15.68
N ASN A 91 1.79 1.80 14.93
CA ASN A 91 3.22 1.42 14.92
C ASN A 91 3.52 -0.03 14.49
N SER A 92 2.58 -0.73 13.83
CA SER A 92 2.83 -2.07 13.27
C SER A 92 3.71 -2.04 12.02
N GLY A 93 3.87 -0.88 11.38
CA GLY A 93 4.49 -0.76 10.06
C GLY A 93 3.61 -1.29 8.92
N LEU A 94 2.34 -1.57 9.20
CA LEU A 94 1.39 -2.09 8.22
C LEU A 94 0.39 -0.99 7.82
N ALA A 95 0.16 -0.81 6.53
CA ALA A 95 -0.88 0.04 6.00
C ALA A 95 -1.84 -0.77 5.13
N VAL A 96 -3.12 -0.85 5.51
CA VAL A 96 -4.14 -1.53 4.69
C VAL A 96 -4.35 -0.72 3.41
N THR A 97 -4.16 -1.36 2.25
CA THR A 97 -4.27 -0.72 0.94
C THR A 97 -5.55 -1.11 0.19
N SER A 98 -6.09 -2.29 0.47
CA SER A 98 -7.34 -2.76 -0.14
C SER A 98 -8.06 -3.73 0.77
N ILE A 99 -9.40 -3.70 0.70
CA ILE A 99 -10.30 -4.69 1.29
C ILE A 99 -11.49 -4.88 0.35
N THR A 100 -11.75 -6.12 -0.08
CA THR A 100 -12.85 -6.45 -0.98
C THR A 100 -13.94 -7.26 -0.27
N ASP A 101 -14.96 -7.65 -1.01
CA ASP A 101 -16.10 -8.41 -0.47
C ASP A 101 -15.78 -9.87 -0.12
N GLU A 102 -14.64 -10.38 -0.61
CA GLU A 102 -14.16 -11.74 -0.33
C GLU A 102 -13.56 -11.88 1.07
N VAL A 103 -13.16 -10.78 1.71
CA VAL A 103 -12.55 -10.82 3.06
C VAL A 103 -13.61 -11.17 4.10
N ASP A 104 -13.41 -12.25 4.83
CA ASP A 104 -14.25 -12.57 5.98
C ASP A 104 -13.97 -11.63 7.17
N PRO A 105 -15.02 -11.19 7.90
CA PRO A 105 -14.81 -10.37 9.09
C PRO A 105 -14.03 -11.11 10.16
N GLY A 106 -12.93 -10.51 10.66
CA GLY A 106 -12.11 -11.17 11.67
C GLY A 106 -10.82 -10.42 12.01
N THR A 107 -10.00 -11.08 12.81
CA THR A 107 -8.64 -10.63 13.13
C THR A 107 -7.65 -11.50 12.39
N TYR A 108 -6.72 -10.86 11.68
CA TYR A 108 -5.71 -11.53 10.87
C TYR A 108 -4.34 -11.33 11.49
N THR A 109 -3.60 -12.44 11.67
CA THR A 109 -2.20 -12.40 12.11
C THR A 109 -1.30 -12.35 10.89
N VAL A 110 -0.48 -11.30 10.79
CA VAL A 110 0.51 -11.14 9.73
C VAL A 110 1.89 -11.47 10.30
N ALA A 111 2.59 -12.39 9.64
CA ALA A 111 3.98 -12.74 10.00
C ALA A 111 4.89 -12.50 8.79
N VAL A 112 5.75 -11.47 8.89
CA VAL A 112 6.72 -11.10 7.85
C VAL A 112 7.98 -11.95 8.02
N SER A 113 8.39 -12.68 6.98
CA SER A 113 9.61 -13.48 6.94
C SER A 113 10.79 -12.72 6.35
N SER A 114 10.55 -11.91 5.30
CA SER A 114 11.55 -11.01 4.72
C SER A 114 10.88 -9.79 4.12
N LEU A 115 11.52 -8.64 4.29
CA LEU A 115 11.08 -7.39 3.64
C LEU A 115 11.43 -7.41 2.16
N ALA A 116 10.68 -6.65 1.37
CA ALA A 116 11.04 -6.39 -0.01
C ALA A 116 12.40 -5.67 -0.11
N SER A 117 13.16 -5.95 -1.15
CA SER A 117 14.44 -5.31 -1.41
C SER A 117 14.47 -4.62 -2.76
N SER A 118 15.30 -3.58 -2.88
CA SER A 118 15.58 -2.90 -4.14
C SER A 118 16.65 -3.62 -4.95
N GLY A 119 16.55 -3.53 -6.27
CA GLY A 119 17.67 -3.86 -7.15
C GLY A 119 18.83 -2.91 -6.94
N SER A 120 20.06 -3.42 -6.95
CA SER A 120 21.25 -2.65 -6.71
C SER A 120 22.45 -3.07 -7.55
N LYS A 121 23.41 -2.16 -7.70
CA LYS A 121 24.71 -2.39 -8.34
C LYS A 121 25.80 -1.74 -7.51
N THR A 122 26.81 -2.51 -7.11
CA THR A 122 27.92 -2.04 -6.27
C THR A 122 29.20 -1.95 -7.10
N SER A 123 29.97 -0.86 -6.93
CA SER A 123 31.28 -0.70 -7.57
C SER A 123 32.37 -1.43 -6.81
N GLY A 124 33.45 -1.79 -7.50
CA GLY A 124 34.68 -2.31 -6.89
C GLY A 124 35.67 -1.24 -6.46
N LEU A 125 35.33 0.08 -6.54
CA LEU A 125 36.24 1.15 -6.18
C LEU A 125 36.43 1.22 -4.66
N GLY A 126 37.70 1.23 -4.24
CA GLY A 126 38.10 1.55 -2.86
C GLY A 126 38.57 3.00 -2.68
N ALA A 127 38.74 3.75 -3.76
CA ALA A 127 39.17 5.16 -3.74
C ALA A 127 38.59 5.92 -4.95
N ALA A 128 38.57 7.25 -4.86
CA ALA A 128 38.09 8.11 -5.92
C ALA A 128 38.95 8.00 -7.19
N PRO A 129 38.35 7.73 -8.37
CA PRO A 129 39.13 7.58 -9.62
C PRO A 129 39.41 8.91 -10.30
N THR A 130 40.22 8.85 -11.35
CA THR A 130 40.30 9.88 -12.38
C THR A 130 39.54 9.41 -13.61
N ILE A 131 38.55 10.17 -14.06
CA ILE A 131 37.73 9.86 -15.22
C ILE A 131 38.31 10.49 -16.47
N SER A 132 38.51 9.71 -17.53
CA SER A 132 38.98 10.20 -18.83
C SER A 132 37.83 10.82 -19.63
N SER A 133 38.09 11.84 -20.42
CA SER A 133 37.13 12.42 -21.37
C SER A 133 36.76 11.50 -22.56
N SER A 134 37.48 10.39 -22.71
CA SER A 134 37.17 9.36 -23.71
C SER A 134 36.54 8.08 -23.13
N ALA A 135 36.21 8.12 -21.85
CA ALA A 135 35.57 7.00 -21.12
C ALA A 135 34.77 7.59 -19.94
N ASN A 136 33.76 8.41 -20.23
CA ASN A 136 32.96 9.11 -19.23
C ASN A 136 31.45 9.05 -19.51
N THR A 137 31.03 8.27 -20.50
CA THR A 137 29.60 8.11 -20.82
C THR A 137 29.13 6.67 -20.72
N PHE A 138 27.96 6.49 -20.12
CA PHE A 138 27.27 5.20 -19.97
C PHE A 138 25.75 5.37 -20.07
N SER A 139 25.03 4.29 -20.11
CA SER A 139 23.57 4.25 -19.93
C SER A 139 23.22 3.35 -18.75
N ILE A 140 22.05 3.58 -18.16
CA ILE A 140 21.53 2.80 -17.06
C ILE A 140 20.12 2.37 -17.35
N THR A 141 19.79 1.12 -17.05
CA THR A 141 18.41 0.63 -17.03
C THR A 141 17.98 0.47 -15.58
N VAL A 142 16.94 1.19 -15.20
CA VAL A 142 16.32 1.17 -13.87
C VAL A 142 14.92 0.57 -14.02
N ASP A 143 14.69 -0.59 -13.42
CA ASP A 143 13.39 -1.29 -13.42
C ASP A 143 12.80 -1.40 -14.83
N GLY A 144 13.60 -1.83 -15.79
CA GLY A 144 13.20 -2.01 -17.19
C GLY A 144 13.15 -0.73 -18.04
N SER A 145 13.45 0.45 -17.47
CA SER A 145 13.49 1.72 -18.20
C SER A 145 14.95 2.16 -18.44
N THR A 146 15.36 2.30 -19.69
CA THR A 146 16.74 2.70 -20.05
C THR A 146 16.82 4.20 -20.23
N SER A 147 17.86 4.81 -19.61
CA SER A 147 18.19 6.22 -19.75
C SER A 147 18.70 6.58 -21.15
N GLY A 148 18.77 7.85 -21.45
CA GLY A 148 19.68 8.36 -22.46
C GLY A 148 21.14 8.16 -22.06
N THR A 149 22.06 8.84 -22.77
CA THR A 149 23.47 8.88 -22.40
C THR A 149 23.67 9.70 -21.14
N ILE A 150 24.26 9.09 -20.12
CA ILE A 150 24.67 9.75 -18.89
C ILE A 150 26.16 10.09 -19.00
N GLU A 151 26.52 11.33 -18.77
CA GLU A 151 27.91 11.81 -18.80
C GLU A 151 28.37 12.17 -17.38
N ILE A 152 29.56 11.69 -17.03
CA ILE A 152 30.26 12.06 -15.79
C ILE A 152 31.42 12.98 -16.14
N ALA A 153 31.55 14.09 -15.44
CA ALA A 153 32.61 15.07 -15.72
C ALA A 153 33.98 14.39 -15.71
N ALA A 154 34.80 14.67 -16.73
CA ALA A 154 36.19 14.18 -16.78
C ALA A 154 37.06 14.87 -15.72
N GLY A 155 38.12 14.19 -15.28
CA GLY A 155 39.06 14.67 -14.27
C GLY A 155 39.11 13.83 -13.00
N ALA A 156 39.99 14.22 -12.09
CA ALA A 156 40.16 13.57 -10.80
C ALA A 156 38.92 13.83 -9.92
N LYS A 157 38.37 12.79 -9.34
CA LYS A 157 37.28 12.90 -8.36
C LYS A 157 37.85 13.12 -6.97
N GLY A 158 37.38 14.16 -6.28
CA GLY A 158 37.87 14.52 -4.96
C GLY A 158 37.61 13.47 -3.87
N SER A 159 36.51 12.72 -4.00
CA SER A 159 36.14 11.64 -3.09
C SER A 159 35.11 10.70 -3.75
N LEU A 160 34.93 9.49 -3.19
CA LEU A 160 33.86 8.60 -3.59
C LEU A 160 32.46 9.20 -3.34
N SER A 161 32.33 10.00 -2.26
CA SER A 161 31.03 10.67 -1.97
C SER A 161 30.72 11.76 -3.02
N ALA A 162 31.72 12.49 -3.51
CA ALA A 162 31.53 13.47 -4.58
C ALA A 162 31.08 12.76 -5.88
N LEU A 163 31.74 11.65 -6.23
CA LEU A 163 31.35 10.84 -7.39
C LEU A 163 29.95 10.23 -7.23
N ALA A 164 29.61 9.72 -6.05
CA ALA A 164 28.27 9.18 -5.78
C ALA A 164 27.17 10.25 -5.95
N SER A 165 27.41 11.46 -5.43
CA SER A 165 26.49 12.59 -5.59
C SER A 165 26.33 13.02 -7.05
N GLU A 166 27.43 13.02 -7.81
CA GLU A 166 27.40 13.32 -9.24
C GLU A 166 26.62 12.25 -10.01
N LEU A 167 26.91 10.97 -9.78
CA LEU A 167 26.17 9.84 -10.38
C LEU A 167 24.67 9.96 -10.10
N GLN A 168 24.28 10.16 -8.85
CA GLN A 168 22.87 10.31 -8.49
C GLN A 168 22.21 11.49 -9.23
N THR A 169 22.88 12.62 -9.27
CA THR A 169 22.38 13.82 -9.94
C THR A 169 22.20 13.59 -11.44
N GLN A 170 23.22 13.06 -12.11
CA GLN A 170 23.17 12.82 -13.55
C GLN A 170 22.12 11.78 -13.91
N ILE A 171 22.05 10.66 -13.19
CA ILE A 171 21.04 9.61 -13.44
C ILE A 171 19.62 10.15 -13.20
N ASN A 172 19.38 10.79 -12.07
CA ASN A 172 18.04 11.30 -11.72
C ASN A 172 17.62 12.54 -12.53
N SER A 173 18.55 13.20 -13.25
CA SER A 173 18.22 14.28 -14.18
C SER A 173 17.85 13.79 -15.58
N ASP A 174 18.09 12.52 -15.90
CA ASP A 174 17.74 11.96 -17.21
C ASP A 174 16.25 12.06 -17.47
N ALA A 175 15.87 12.64 -18.62
CA ALA A 175 14.48 12.89 -18.96
C ALA A 175 13.68 11.60 -19.12
N THR A 176 14.27 10.55 -19.73
CA THR A 176 13.59 9.28 -19.97
C THR A 176 13.23 8.56 -18.67
N LEU A 177 14.14 8.55 -17.71
CA LEU A 177 13.88 7.95 -16.39
C LEU A 177 12.84 8.76 -15.62
N ARG A 178 12.98 10.09 -15.59
CA ARG A 178 12.02 10.98 -14.91
C ARG A 178 10.60 10.86 -15.46
N ASP A 179 10.45 10.86 -16.77
CA ASP A 179 9.14 10.76 -17.43
C ASP A 179 8.45 9.42 -17.13
N ARG A 180 9.22 8.39 -16.78
CA ARG A 180 8.74 7.07 -16.35
C ARG A 180 8.66 6.91 -14.83
N GLY A 181 8.93 7.96 -14.06
CA GLY A 181 8.90 7.94 -12.59
C GLY A 181 10.00 7.06 -11.98
N LYS A 182 11.12 6.86 -12.71
CA LYS A 182 12.25 6.06 -12.23
C LYS A 182 13.35 6.95 -11.65
N SER A 183 13.88 6.53 -10.50
CA SER A 183 14.98 7.21 -9.84
C SER A 183 15.86 6.22 -9.09
N VAL A 184 17.04 6.66 -8.73
CA VAL A 184 18.01 5.88 -7.94
C VAL A 184 18.51 6.67 -6.74
N THR A 185 18.94 5.93 -5.72
CA THR A 185 19.78 6.46 -4.64
C THR A 185 21.19 5.92 -4.85
N VAL A 186 22.19 6.82 -4.76
CA VAL A 186 23.60 6.45 -4.84
C VAL A 186 24.27 6.77 -3.51
N SER A 187 24.84 5.77 -2.88
CA SER A 187 25.42 5.89 -1.55
C SER A 187 26.75 5.15 -1.44
N ILE A 188 27.47 5.38 -0.35
CA ILE A 188 28.67 4.61 -0.02
C ILE A 188 28.29 3.54 0.98
N VAL A 189 28.45 2.28 0.58
CA VAL A 189 28.19 1.11 1.41
C VAL A 189 29.47 0.30 1.52
N SER A 190 29.94 0.05 2.73
CA SER A 190 31.19 -0.69 3.00
C SER A 190 32.42 -0.16 2.23
N GLY A 191 32.47 1.16 1.98
CA GLY A 191 33.57 1.81 1.26
C GLY A 191 33.47 1.75 -0.27
N ALA A 192 32.39 1.23 -0.82
CA ALA A 192 32.11 1.17 -2.26
C ALA A 192 30.87 2.00 -2.63
N ILE A 193 30.78 2.46 -3.89
CA ILE A 193 29.58 3.12 -4.39
C ILE A 193 28.52 2.07 -4.68
N GLU A 194 27.33 2.24 -4.13
CA GLU A 194 26.16 1.44 -4.46
C GLU A 194 25.12 2.32 -5.14
N ILE A 195 24.66 1.90 -6.33
CA ILE A 195 23.49 2.45 -7.03
C ILE A 195 22.32 1.53 -6.72
N ARG A 196 21.24 2.07 -6.14
CA ARG A 196 20.04 1.33 -5.74
C ARG A 196 18.81 1.94 -6.39
N SER A 197 17.92 1.11 -6.93
CA SER A 197 16.60 1.59 -7.37
C SER A 197 15.79 2.14 -6.22
N ALA A 198 14.99 3.16 -6.48
CA ALA A 198 14.02 3.70 -5.51
C ALA A 198 12.83 2.76 -5.29
N SER A 199 12.53 1.86 -6.23
CA SER A 199 11.49 0.85 -6.06
C SER A 199 12.03 -0.43 -5.42
N VAL A 200 11.13 -1.24 -4.87
CA VAL A 200 11.43 -2.54 -4.29
C VAL A 200 10.69 -3.65 -5.04
N GLY A 201 11.08 -4.88 -4.81
CA GLY A 201 10.41 -6.06 -5.35
C GLY A 201 11.19 -6.75 -6.48
N SER A 202 10.69 -7.88 -6.93
CA SER A 202 11.34 -8.73 -7.94
C SER A 202 11.50 -8.07 -9.32
N THR A 203 10.77 -7.00 -9.59
CA THR A 203 10.91 -6.18 -10.81
C THR A 203 11.93 -5.05 -10.67
N SER A 204 12.42 -4.81 -9.46
CA SER A 204 13.43 -3.80 -9.19
C SER A 204 14.81 -4.30 -9.63
N ALA A 205 15.44 -3.58 -10.53
CA ALA A 205 16.72 -4.00 -11.11
C ALA A 205 17.54 -2.80 -11.60
N ILE A 206 18.85 -2.90 -11.48
CA ILE A 206 19.82 -1.95 -12.03
C ILE A 206 20.71 -2.67 -13.04
N ARG A 207 20.80 -2.15 -14.26
CA ARG A 207 21.72 -2.62 -15.29
C ARG A 207 22.51 -1.43 -15.85
N LEU A 208 23.79 -1.58 -16.02
CA LEU A 208 24.69 -0.56 -16.57
C LEU A 208 25.28 -1.03 -17.88
N GLN A 209 25.47 -0.12 -18.83
CA GLN A 209 26.05 -0.38 -20.12
C GLN A 209 26.97 0.78 -20.51
N ASP A 210 28.19 0.45 -20.98
CA ASP A 210 29.09 1.42 -21.59
C ASP A 210 28.48 2.04 -22.85
N VAL A 211 28.53 3.35 -22.96
CA VAL A 211 28.35 4.07 -24.23
C VAL A 211 29.74 4.33 -24.83
N GLU A 212 30.65 4.84 -24.04
CA GLU A 212 32.10 4.87 -24.35
C GLU A 212 32.78 3.72 -23.62
N ALA A 213 33.57 2.94 -24.38
CA ALA A 213 34.22 1.75 -23.84
C ALA A 213 35.14 2.08 -22.66
N GLY A 214 35.00 1.33 -21.57
CA GLY A 214 35.82 1.46 -20.38
C GLY A 214 35.30 2.45 -19.34
N THR A 215 34.18 3.13 -19.59
CA THR A 215 33.56 4.03 -18.60
C THR A 215 33.16 3.27 -17.31
N LEU A 216 32.50 2.16 -17.44
CA LEU A 216 32.07 1.36 -16.28
C LEU A 216 33.29 0.82 -15.53
N ALA A 217 34.32 0.38 -16.22
CA ALA A 217 35.57 -0.06 -15.60
C ALA A 217 36.24 1.07 -14.82
N ALA A 218 36.29 2.32 -15.37
CA ALA A 218 36.78 3.49 -14.68
C ALA A 218 35.95 3.88 -13.45
N LEU A 219 34.62 3.63 -13.48
CA LEU A 219 33.69 3.81 -12.37
C LEU A 219 33.67 2.61 -11.40
N GLY A 220 34.47 1.58 -11.70
CA GLY A 220 34.57 0.35 -10.90
C GLY A 220 33.35 -0.55 -10.96
N PHE A 221 32.47 -0.36 -11.93
CA PHE A 221 31.33 -1.27 -12.16
C PHE A 221 31.70 -2.34 -13.20
N ASP A 222 31.34 -3.57 -12.92
CA ASP A 222 31.33 -4.61 -13.94
C ASP A 222 29.98 -4.64 -14.68
N THR A 223 29.95 -5.28 -15.85
CA THR A 223 28.73 -5.40 -16.66
C THR A 223 27.90 -6.63 -16.30
N VAL A 224 28.40 -7.54 -15.45
CA VAL A 224 27.88 -8.89 -15.29
C VAL A 224 26.97 -9.07 -14.09
N GLN A 225 27.20 -8.35 -12.97
CA GLN A 225 26.51 -8.60 -11.70
C GLN A 225 25.61 -7.42 -11.29
N SER A 226 24.33 -7.68 -11.16
CA SER A 226 23.42 -6.83 -10.39
C SER A 226 22.67 -7.70 -9.40
N ASN A 227 22.41 -7.17 -8.23
CA ASN A 227 21.48 -7.79 -7.31
C ASN A 227 20.09 -7.29 -7.68
N ASP A 228 19.24 -8.18 -8.18
CA ASP A 228 17.83 -7.85 -8.40
C ASP A 228 17.12 -7.76 -7.06
N GLY A 229 16.09 -6.94 -7.00
CA GLY A 229 15.25 -6.83 -5.81
C GLY A 229 14.45 -8.12 -5.58
N SER A 230 13.86 -8.21 -4.40
CA SER A 230 12.96 -9.31 -4.04
C SER A 230 11.67 -8.77 -3.47
N ASP A 231 10.58 -9.48 -3.72
CA ASP A 231 9.30 -9.15 -3.11
C ASP A 231 9.30 -9.51 -1.63
N LEU A 232 8.41 -8.85 -0.89
CA LEU A 232 8.05 -9.19 0.49
C LEU A 232 7.69 -10.68 0.59
N SER A 233 8.11 -11.34 1.66
CA SER A 233 7.63 -12.67 2.00
C SER A 233 6.95 -12.63 3.37
N ALA A 234 5.67 -12.98 3.40
CA ALA A 234 4.89 -13.00 4.63
C ALA A 234 3.73 -13.98 4.55
N THR A 235 3.15 -14.30 5.70
CA THR A 235 1.94 -15.11 5.83
C THR A 235 0.83 -14.32 6.50
N ILE A 236 -0.43 -14.64 6.15
CA ILE A 236 -1.64 -14.18 6.83
C ILE A 236 -2.31 -15.40 7.43
N ASN A 237 -2.50 -15.42 8.75
CA ASN A 237 -2.99 -16.59 9.51
C ASN A 237 -2.21 -17.89 9.20
N GLY A 238 -0.90 -17.77 8.93
CA GLY A 238 -0.03 -18.89 8.61
C GLY A 238 -0.06 -19.36 7.16
N VAL A 239 -0.91 -18.78 6.30
CA VAL A 239 -0.96 -19.06 4.86
C VAL A 239 -0.12 -18.01 4.11
N ALA A 240 0.75 -18.46 3.18
CA ALA A 240 1.57 -17.55 2.39
C ALA A 240 0.68 -16.66 1.51
N GLY A 241 0.87 -15.34 1.61
CA GLY A 241 0.23 -14.37 0.73
C GLY A 241 0.97 -14.24 -0.59
N THR A 242 0.35 -13.54 -1.55
CA THR A 242 0.99 -13.15 -2.81
C THR A 242 1.54 -11.73 -2.65
N ALA A 243 2.85 -11.57 -2.88
CA ALA A 243 3.49 -10.26 -2.74
C ALA A 243 3.91 -9.69 -4.09
N SER A 244 3.87 -8.37 -4.17
CA SER A 244 4.42 -7.56 -5.26
C SER A 244 5.09 -6.33 -4.66
N GLY A 245 6.40 -6.26 -4.68
CA GLY A 245 7.16 -5.28 -3.94
C GLY A 245 6.93 -5.43 -2.44
N ASN A 246 6.53 -4.35 -1.77
CA ASN A 246 6.19 -4.30 -0.36
C ASN A 246 4.68 -4.47 -0.07
N VAL A 247 3.86 -4.76 -1.08
CA VAL A 247 2.44 -5.04 -0.92
C VAL A 247 2.19 -6.53 -0.86
N LEU A 248 1.51 -7.00 0.19
CA LEU A 248 1.06 -8.37 0.37
C LEU A 248 -0.45 -8.44 0.18
N SER A 249 -0.91 -9.44 -0.57
CA SER A 249 -2.33 -9.78 -0.74
C SER A 249 -2.62 -11.16 -0.17
N GLY A 250 -3.81 -11.31 0.42
CA GLY A 250 -4.30 -12.61 0.91
C GLY A 250 -4.41 -13.64 -0.22
N ALA A 251 -4.13 -14.89 0.11
CA ALA A 251 -4.19 -15.97 -0.87
C ALA A 251 -5.63 -16.27 -1.27
N THR A 252 -5.86 -16.59 -2.54
CA THR A 252 -7.16 -17.01 -3.06
C THR A 252 -7.68 -18.26 -2.34
N GLY A 253 -8.97 -18.28 -2.02
CA GLY A 253 -9.63 -19.36 -1.30
C GLY A 253 -9.38 -19.37 0.20
N THR A 254 -8.88 -18.27 0.78
CA THR A 254 -8.71 -18.08 2.23
C THR A 254 -9.62 -16.95 2.73
N ASP A 255 -9.86 -16.90 4.04
CA ASP A 255 -10.65 -15.84 4.69
C ASP A 255 -10.05 -14.44 4.45
N ALA A 256 -8.75 -14.36 4.10
CA ALA A 256 -8.02 -13.13 3.79
C ALA A 256 -8.02 -12.78 2.30
N GLU A 257 -8.71 -13.54 1.44
CA GLU A 257 -8.80 -13.20 0.01
C GLU A 257 -9.40 -11.78 -0.16
N GLY A 258 -8.76 -10.94 -0.97
CA GLY A 258 -9.18 -9.56 -1.16
C GLY A 258 -8.64 -8.55 -0.14
N LEU A 259 -7.92 -9.01 0.90
CA LEU A 259 -7.19 -8.13 1.82
C LEU A 259 -5.79 -7.87 1.27
N SER A 260 -5.40 -6.60 1.18
CA SER A 260 -4.03 -6.20 0.82
C SER A 260 -3.51 -5.13 1.76
N PHE A 261 -2.22 -5.19 2.03
CA PHE A 261 -1.54 -4.19 2.86
C PHE A 261 -0.08 -4.01 2.43
N GLU A 262 0.42 -2.82 2.70
CA GLU A 262 1.82 -2.42 2.53
C GLU A 262 2.57 -2.57 3.86
N VAL A 263 3.84 -3.03 3.76
CA VAL A 263 4.74 -3.24 4.91
C VAL A 263 5.89 -2.25 4.87
#